data_9bafa7f342bea7ae59e5d6bf03e8bbec
#
_entry.id   9bafa7f342bea7ae59e5d6bf03e8bbec
#
_cell.length_a   1.000
_cell.length_b   1.000
_cell.length_c   1.000
_cell.angle_alpha   90.00
_cell.angle_beta   90.00
_cell.angle_gamma   90.00
#
_symmetry.space_group_name_H-M   'P 1'
#
loop_
_entity.id
_entity.type
_entity.pdbx_description
1 polymer ?
#
loop_
_entity_poly.entity_id
_entity_poly.type
_entity_poly.pdbx_seq_one_letter_code
_entity_poly.pdbx_strand_id
1 'polypeptide(L)'
;MAVGTFDRSHKGSQLPDFVLKDPAGKELRLASLKGKPLLINLWATWCAPCVAELPALDQLAGQSAASLKVLTVNQDMGKPEAVAPFLKTRGVTKLEPWLDPEGELAMHYNVQTLPTTIYYDAQGREVWRLTGAHDWTSADTAKLLAEAN
;
A
#
# COMPACT_ATOMS: atom_id res chain seq x y z
N MET A 1 -16.92 -4.90 10.91
CA MET A 1 -15.65 -4.23 10.53
C MET A 1 -15.92 -2.76 10.25
N ALA A 2 -15.11 -1.90 10.80
CA ALA A 2 -15.23 -0.46 10.55
C ALA A 2 -14.90 -0.18 9.08
N VAL A 3 -15.72 0.64 8.43
CA VAL A 3 -15.49 1.07 7.04
C VAL A 3 -14.50 2.22 7.06
N GLY A 4 -13.52 2.17 6.16
CA GLY A 4 -12.54 3.24 6.02
C GLY A 4 -13.15 4.53 5.47
N THR A 5 -12.43 5.63 5.71
CA THR A 5 -12.84 6.97 5.28
C THR A 5 -11.96 7.45 4.13
N PHE A 6 -12.56 7.78 2.99
CA PHE A 6 -11.87 8.32 1.82
C PHE A 6 -11.70 9.83 1.95
N ASP A 7 -10.51 10.30 1.61
CA ASP A 7 -10.13 11.71 1.64
C ASP A 7 -9.54 12.10 0.28
N ARG A 8 -10.17 13.05 -0.41
CA ARG A 8 -9.71 13.55 -1.70
C ARG A 8 -9.13 14.96 -1.62
N SER A 9 -8.93 15.48 -0.40
CA SER A 9 -8.44 16.85 -0.20
C SER A 9 -6.99 17.04 -0.65
N HIS A 10 -6.25 15.96 -0.82
CA HIS A 10 -4.85 15.99 -1.28
C HIS A 10 -4.71 15.68 -2.78
N LYS A 11 -5.80 15.67 -3.52
CA LYS A 11 -5.80 15.33 -4.94
C LYS A 11 -4.81 16.21 -5.71
N GLY A 12 -3.95 15.55 -6.51
CA GLY A 12 -2.92 16.23 -7.29
C GLY A 12 -1.56 16.32 -6.60
N SER A 13 -1.47 15.96 -5.32
CA SER A 13 -0.18 15.97 -4.60
C SER A 13 0.80 14.99 -5.25
N GLN A 14 2.07 15.38 -5.30
CA GLN A 14 3.11 14.59 -5.95
C GLN A 14 3.47 13.36 -5.13
N LEU A 15 3.72 12.25 -5.82
CA LEU A 15 4.32 11.06 -5.22
C LEU A 15 5.67 11.44 -4.59
N PRO A 16 5.87 11.18 -3.29
CA PRO A 16 7.11 11.57 -2.64
C PRO A 16 8.31 10.78 -3.17
N ASP A 17 9.48 11.40 -3.14
CA ASP A 17 10.72 10.76 -3.57
C ASP A 17 11.32 9.98 -2.41
N PHE A 18 10.87 8.73 -2.24
CA PHE A 18 11.37 7.82 -1.21
C PHE A 18 12.04 6.62 -1.85
N VAL A 19 13.05 6.08 -1.17
CA VAL A 19 13.66 4.80 -1.50
C VAL A 19 13.31 3.84 -0.38
N LEU A 20 12.57 2.78 -0.71
CA LEU A 20 12.23 1.71 0.21
C LEU A 20 13.25 0.60 0.11
N LYS A 21 13.39 -0.19 1.18
CA LYS A 21 14.25 -1.38 1.20
C LYS A 21 13.44 -2.59 1.62
N ASP A 22 13.81 -3.75 1.09
CA ASP A 22 13.28 -5.02 1.56
C ASP A 22 14.25 -5.61 2.62
N PRO A 23 13.89 -6.74 3.27
CA PRO A 23 14.76 -7.34 4.29
C PRO A 23 16.14 -7.78 3.80
N ALA A 24 16.30 -8.00 2.49
CA ALA A 24 17.58 -8.37 1.88
C ALA A 24 18.41 -7.15 1.48
N GLY A 25 17.88 -5.94 1.67
CA GLY A 25 18.57 -4.70 1.32
C GLY A 25 18.32 -4.24 -0.12
N LYS A 26 17.45 -4.91 -0.87
CA LYS A 26 17.05 -4.47 -2.20
C LYS A 26 16.32 -3.14 -2.09
N GLU A 27 16.63 -2.21 -2.99
CA GLU A 27 16.03 -0.88 -2.97
C GLU A 27 14.96 -0.72 -4.04
N LEU A 28 13.93 0.07 -3.72
CA LEU A 28 12.87 0.45 -4.64
C LEU A 28 12.63 1.95 -4.50
N ARG A 29 12.87 2.69 -5.57
CA ARG A 29 12.57 4.12 -5.61
C ARG A 29 11.14 4.31 -6.07
N LEU A 30 10.32 5.02 -5.30
CA LEU A 30 8.90 5.22 -5.63
C LEU A 30 8.70 5.84 -7.00
N ALA A 31 9.55 6.81 -7.38
CA ALA A 31 9.45 7.45 -8.69
C ALA A 31 9.58 6.48 -9.86
N SER A 32 10.26 5.35 -9.68
CA SER A 32 10.41 4.33 -10.72
C SER A 32 9.09 3.60 -11.03
N LEU A 33 8.08 3.75 -10.17
CA LEU A 33 6.78 3.10 -10.33
C LEU A 33 5.79 3.91 -11.15
N LYS A 34 6.15 5.12 -11.58
CA LYS A 34 5.31 5.91 -12.48
C LYS A 34 5.14 5.18 -13.81
N GLY A 35 4.03 5.40 -14.48
CA GLY A 35 3.68 4.73 -15.74
C GLY A 35 2.41 3.93 -15.65
N LYS A 36 2.02 3.53 -14.45
CA LYS A 36 0.68 2.97 -14.17
C LYS A 36 0.21 3.46 -12.82
N PRO A 37 -1.10 3.41 -12.56
CA PRO A 37 -1.63 3.75 -11.24
C PRO A 37 -0.96 2.93 -10.15
N LEU A 38 -0.77 3.55 -8.98
CA LEU A 38 -0.04 2.99 -7.85
C LEU A 38 -0.90 3.05 -6.59
N LEU A 39 -1.13 1.90 -5.98
CA LEU A 39 -1.84 1.78 -4.71
C LEU A 39 -0.82 1.46 -3.62
N ILE A 40 -0.61 2.40 -2.70
CA ILE A 40 0.32 2.21 -1.57
C ILE A 40 -0.49 1.91 -0.33
N ASN A 41 -0.23 0.76 0.29
CA ASN A 41 -0.90 0.34 1.52
C ASN A 41 0.13 0.24 2.65
N LEU A 42 -0.08 0.99 3.73
CA LEU A 42 0.76 0.96 4.91
C LEU A 42 0.12 0.02 5.94
N TRP A 43 0.90 -0.96 6.40
CA TRP A 43 0.40 -2.04 7.24
C TRP A 43 1.43 -2.46 8.30
N ALA A 44 1.00 -3.27 9.25
CA ALA A 44 1.90 -3.83 10.26
C ALA A 44 1.46 -5.25 10.63
N THR A 45 2.39 -6.09 11.07
CA THR A 45 2.10 -7.46 11.46
C THR A 45 1.20 -7.52 12.71
N TRP A 46 1.29 -6.53 13.58
CA TRP A 46 0.51 -6.42 14.81
C TRP A 46 -0.88 -5.78 14.60
N CYS A 47 -1.17 -5.36 13.39
CA CYS A 47 -2.43 -4.67 13.05
C CYS A 47 -3.43 -5.66 12.46
N ALA A 48 -4.41 -6.09 13.24
CA ALA A 48 -5.37 -7.10 12.80
C ALA A 48 -6.14 -6.72 11.53
N PRO A 49 -6.71 -5.51 11.39
CA PRO A 49 -7.39 -5.15 10.13
C PRO A 49 -6.45 -5.07 8.93
N CYS A 50 -5.17 -4.70 9.14
CA CYS A 50 -4.17 -4.73 8.07
C CYS A 50 -3.96 -6.15 7.56
N VAL A 51 -3.75 -7.07 8.48
CA VAL A 51 -3.50 -8.49 8.15
C VAL A 51 -4.71 -9.10 7.44
N ALA A 52 -5.91 -8.72 7.87
CA ALA A 52 -7.16 -9.20 7.26
C ALA A 52 -7.30 -8.76 5.79
N GLU A 53 -6.71 -7.63 5.40
CA GLU A 53 -6.75 -7.14 4.02
C GLU A 53 -5.74 -7.81 3.09
N LEU A 54 -4.68 -8.40 3.62
CA LEU A 54 -3.57 -8.90 2.81
C LEU A 54 -4.01 -9.88 1.71
N PRO A 55 -4.88 -10.87 1.97
CA PRO A 55 -5.30 -11.78 0.90
C PRO A 55 -6.01 -11.07 -0.26
N ALA A 56 -6.88 -10.12 0.04
CA ALA A 56 -7.59 -9.35 -1.00
C ALA A 56 -6.65 -8.45 -1.79
N LEU A 57 -5.70 -7.80 -1.12
CA LEU A 57 -4.67 -6.98 -1.77
C LEU A 57 -3.77 -7.85 -2.66
N ASP A 58 -3.42 -9.03 -2.19
CA ASP A 58 -2.61 -9.99 -2.95
C ASP A 58 -3.33 -10.42 -4.23
N GLN A 59 -4.61 -10.72 -4.12
CA GLN A 59 -5.46 -11.07 -5.26
C GLN A 59 -5.54 -9.92 -6.24
N LEU A 60 -5.77 -8.70 -5.76
CA LEU A 60 -5.81 -7.51 -6.58
C LEU A 60 -4.49 -7.30 -7.33
N ALA A 61 -3.37 -7.47 -6.63
CA ALA A 61 -2.04 -7.35 -7.23
C ALA A 61 -1.83 -8.34 -8.37
N GLY A 62 -2.28 -9.59 -8.20
CA GLY A 62 -2.16 -10.63 -9.21
C GLY A 62 -3.06 -10.40 -10.42
N GLN A 63 -4.31 -10.04 -10.18
CA GLN A 63 -5.31 -9.85 -11.24
C GLN A 63 -5.05 -8.60 -12.08
N SER A 64 -4.49 -7.56 -11.48
CA SER A 64 -4.38 -6.23 -12.10
C SER A 64 -2.96 -5.85 -12.46
N ALA A 65 -2.00 -6.78 -12.42
CA ALA A 65 -0.58 -6.49 -12.57
C ALA A 65 -0.23 -5.68 -13.82
N ALA A 66 -0.98 -5.84 -14.91
CA ALA A 66 -0.73 -5.11 -16.16
C ALA A 66 -1.16 -3.64 -16.08
N SER A 67 -2.12 -3.30 -15.22
CA SER A 67 -2.76 -1.98 -15.20
C SER A 67 -2.65 -1.25 -13.86
N LEU A 68 -2.14 -1.91 -12.83
CA LEU A 68 -2.07 -1.36 -11.47
C LEU A 68 -0.87 -1.97 -10.72
N LYS A 69 -0.10 -1.13 -10.06
CA LYS A 69 0.90 -1.61 -9.10
C LYS A 69 0.32 -1.51 -7.70
N VAL A 70 0.29 -2.63 -6.99
CA VAL A 70 -0.06 -2.67 -5.57
C VAL A 70 1.23 -2.78 -4.76
N LEU A 71 1.48 -1.80 -3.92
CA LEU A 71 2.70 -1.71 -3.10
C LEU A 71 2.28 -1.71 -1.63
N THR A 72 2.69 -2.73 -0.89
CA THR A 72 2.49 -2.74 0.55
C THR A 72 3.80 -2.41 1.25
N VAL A 73 3.73 -1.55 2.25
CA VAL A 73 4.89 -1.06 2.99
C VAL A 73 4.70 -1.33 4.48
N ASN A 74 5.54 -2.19 5.01
CA ASN A 74 5.45 -2.62 6.41
C ASN A 74 5.95 -1.52 7.35
N GLN A 75 5.19 -1.29 8.43
CA GLN A 75 5.47 -0.26 9.42
C GLN A 75 5.99 -0.82 10.75
N ASP A 76 6.30 -2.11 10.81
CA ASP A 76 6.84 -2.71 12.04
C ASP A 76 8.17 -2.04 12.40
N MET A 77 8.39 -1.87 13.70
CA MET A 77 9.66 -1.40 14.25
C MET A 77 10.46 -2.60 14.73
N GLY A 78 11.64 -2.82 14.14
CA GLY A 78 12.49 -3.95 14.46
C GLY A 78 12.12 -5.23 13.70
N LYS A 79 12.98 -6.22 13.72
CA LYS A 79 12.83 -7.54 13.11
C LYS A 79 12.36 -7.52 11.63
N PRO A 80 13.03 -6.75 10.76
CA PRO A 80 12.65 -6.70 9.36
C PRO A 80 12.68 -8.08 8.68
N GLU A 81 13.52 -8.99 9.17
CA GLU A 81 13.65 -10.35 8.66
C GLU A 81 12.40 -11.21 8.88
N ALA A 82 11.48 -10.77 9.74
CA ALA A 82 10.25 -11.51 10.00
C ALA A 82 9.13 -11.22 8.98
N VAL A 83 9.24 -10.14 8.21
CA VAL A 83 8.16 -9.66 7.33
C VAL A 83 7.92 -10.62 6.15
N ALA A 84 8.97 -11.03 5.45
CA ALA A 84 8.82 -11.94 4.32
C ALA A 84 8.24 -13.30 4.73
N PRO A 85 8.76 -13.96 5.80
CA PRO A 85 8.13 -15.19 6.29
C PRO A 85 6.69 -15.01 6.74
N PHE A 86 6.35 -13.87 7.34
CA PHE A 86 4.98 -13.56 7.75
C PHE A 86 4.02 -13.61 6.56
N LEU A 87 4.39 -12.97 5.46
CA LEU A 87 3.60 -12.97 4.22
C LEU A 87 3.49 -14.39 3.64
N LYS A 88 4.62 -15.09 3.55
CA LYS A 88 4.69 -16.43 2.97
C LYS A 88 3.81 -17.42 3.74
N THR A 89 3.84 -17.40 5.07
CA THR A 89 3.06 -18.29 5.92
C THR A 89 1.55 -18.10 5.68
N ARG A 90 1.14 -16.91 5.27
CA ARG A 90 -0.26 -16.59 4.99
C ARG A 90 -0.66 -16.79 3.53
N GLY A 91 0.22 -17.35 2.71
CA GLY A 91 -0.06 -17.60 1.30
C GLY A 91 -0.08 -16.33 0.45
N VAL A 92 0.49 -15.24 0.95
CA VAL A 92 0.61 -13.97 0.22
C VAL A 92 1.84 -14.05 -0.66
N THR A 93 1.66 -14.11 -1.99
CA THR A 93 2.75 -14.38 -2.92
C THR A 93 3.04 -13.26 -3.91
N LYS A 94 2.10 -12.34 -4.12
CA LYS A 94 2.25 -11.22 -5.08
C LYS A 94 2.72 -9.94 -4.42
N LEU A 95 2.41 -9.76 -3.14
CA LEU A 95 2.86 -8.60 -2.37
C LEU A 95 4.30 -8.81 -1.91
N GLU A 96 5.08 -7.75 -1.96
CA GLU A 96 6.51 -7.76 -1.65
C GLU A 96 6.77 -7.17 -0.26
N PRO A 97 7.83 -7.60 0.45
CA PRO A 97 8.06 -7.20 1.84
C PRO A 97 8.82 -5.87 1.97
N TRP A 98 8.30 -4.80 1.36
CA TRP A 98 8.91 -3.47 1.48
C TRP A 98 8.75 -2.91 2.89
N LEU A 99 9.77 -2.19 3.35
CA LEU A 99 9.88 -1.74 4.74
C LEU A 99 9.97 -0.21 4.83
N ASP A 100 9.41 0.31 5.93
CA ASP A 100 9.54 1.71 6.35
C ASP A 100 9.87 1.71 7.86
N PRO A 101 11.05 1.16 8.25
CA PRO A 101 11.33 0.82 9.65
C PRO A 101 11.39 2.02 10.58
N GLU A 102 11.64 3.21 10.06
CA GLU A 102 11.68 4.44 10.86
C GLU A 102 10.41 5.27 10.71
N GLY A 103 9.42 4.75 9.95
CA GLY A 103 8.15 5.41 9.79
C GLY A 103 8.20 6.72 9.01
N GLU A 104 9.22 6.93 8.18
CA GLU A 104 9.40 8.18 7.45
C GLU A 104 8.29 8.40 6.42
N LEU A 105 7.88 7.34 5.72
CA LEU A 105 6.79 7.42 4.75
C LEU A 105 5.47 7.68 5.47
N ALA A 106 5.22 6.99 6.58
CA ALA A 106 4.03 7.21 7.39
C ALA A 106 3.98 8.64 7.92
N MET A 107 5.11 9.19 8.32
CA MET A 107 5.20 10.59 8.76
C MET A 107 4.88 11.56 7.63
N HIS A 108 5.35 11.28 6.44
CA HIS A 108 5.08 12.10 5.26
C HIS A 108 3.56 12.26 5.03
N TYR A 109 2.80 11.18 5.22
CA TYR A 109 1.34 11.18 5.06
C TYR A 109 0.59 11.56 6.33
N ASN A 110 1.29 11.83 7.42
CA ASN A 110 0.69 12.09 8.73
C ASN A 110 -0.27 10.97 9.15
N VAL A 111 0.17 9.73 9.00
CA VAL A 111 -0.65 8.54 9.30
C VAL A 111 -0.89 8.42 10.80
N GLN A 112 -2.15 8.34 11.20
CA GLN A 112 -2.55 8.19 12.61
C GLN A 112 -3.06 6.78 12.91
N THR A 113 -3.51 6.07 11.89
CA THR A 113 -4.16 4.76 12.03
C THR A 113 -3.74 3.86 10.88
N LEU A 114 -3.56 2.57 11.16
CA LEU A 114 -3.32 1.55 10.13
C LEU A 114 -4.56 0.67 9.97
N PRO A 115 -4.86 0.18 8.78
CA PRO A 115 -4.16 0.48 7.53
C PRO A 115 -4.49 1.87 7.00
N THR A 116 -3.54 2.45 6.27
CA THR A 116 -3.78 3.65 5.47
C THR A 116 -3.34 3.35 4.05
N THR A 117 -4.16 3.73 3.08
CA THR A 117 -3.88 3.46 1.68
C THR A 117 -3.92 4.75 0.89
N ILE A 118 -2.93 4.98 0.05
CA ILE A 118 -2.84 6.17 -0.78
C ILE A 118 -2.82 5.72 -2.25
N TYR A 119 -3.65 6.34 -3.08
CA TYR A 119 -3.78 5.98 -4.48
C TYR A 119 -3.30 7.09 -5.39
N TYR A 120 -2.47 6.72 -6.37
CA TYR A 120 -1.86 7.64 -7.33
C TYR A 120 -2.22 7.25 -8.75
N ASP A 121 -2.36 8.26 -9.63
CA ASP A 121 -2.50 8.01 -11.06
C ASP A 121 -1.14 7.65 -11.69
N ALA A 122 -1.14 7.34 -12.99
CA ALA A 122 0.07 6.92 -13.70
C ALA A 122 1.16 7.99 -13.73
N GLN A 123 0.82 9.25 -13.54
CA GLN A 123 1.76 10.37 -13.51
C GLN A 123 2.30 10.65 -12.11
N GLY A 124 1.89 9.88 -11.11
CA GLY A 124 2.33 10.07 -9.73
C GLY A 124 1.60 11.21 -9.02
N ARG A 125 0.36 11.50 -9.44
CA ARG A 125 -0.49 12.50 -8.76
C ARG A 125 -1.49 11.77 -7.88
N GLU A 126 -1.60 12.20 -6.64
CA GLU A 126 -2.52 11.57 -5.68
C GLU A 126 -3.98 11.73 -6.14
N VAL A 127 -4.73 10.62 -6.03
CA VAL A 127 -6.17 10.58 -6.36
C VAL A 127 -6.98 10.67 -5.07
N TRP A 128 -6.72 9.76 -4.12
CA TRP A 128 -7.35 9.74 -2.80
C TRP A 128 -6.48 9.00 -1.81
N ARG A 129 -6.81 9.21 -0.52
CA ARG A 129 -6.31 8.39 0.60
C ARG A 129 -7.48 7.75 1.30
N LEU A 130 -7.19 6.59 1.86
CA LEU A 130 -8.16 5.85 2.67
C LEU A 130 -7.54 5.56 4.03
N THR A 131 -8.19 6.05 5.09
CA THR A 131 -7.82 5.71 6.46
C THR A 131 -8.75 4.61 6.94
N GLY A 132 -8.19 3.47 7.34
CA GLY A 132 -8.95 2.32 7.79
C GLY A 132 -9.11 1.25 6.73
N ALA A 133 -9.81 0.18 7.09
CA ALA A 133 -9.93 -1.02 6.28
C ALA A 133 -10.92 -0.86 5.12
N HIS A 134 -10.68 -1.62 4.06
CA HIS A 134 -11.56 -1.70 2.90
C HIS A 134 -11.57 -3.13 2.37
N ASP A 135 -12.69 -3.56 1.83
CA ASP A 135 -12.78 -4.85 1.15
C ASP A 135 -12.36 -4.67 -0.32
N TRP A 136 -11.09 -5.01 -0.61
CA TRP A 136 -10.51 -4.82 -1.94
C TRP A 136 -11.08 -5.77 -2.99
N THR A 137 -11.90 -6.74 -2.59
CA THR A 137 -12.62 -7.63 -3.51
C THR A 137 -14.03 -7.13 -3.82
N SER A 138 -14.47 -6.05 -3.17
CA SER A 138 -15.82 -5.50 -3.37
C SER A 138 -15.98 -4.88 -4.75
N ALA A 139 -17.24 -4.79 -5.21
CA ALA A 139 -17.56 -4.15 -6.49
C ALA A 139 -17.16 -2.66 -6.53
N ASP A 140 -17.13 -1.99 -5.37
CA ASP A 140 -16.74 -0.58 -5.29
C ASP A 140 -15.28 -0.35 -5.67
N THR A 141 -14.42 -1.35 -5.51
CA THR A 141 -12.98 -1.22 -5.77
C THR A 141 -12.71 -0.78 -7.21
N ALA A 142 -13.41 -1.37 -8.18
CA ALA A 142 -13.21 -1.00 -9.59
C ALA A 142 -13.54 0.48 -9.82
N LYS A 143 -14.61 0.99 -9.20
CA LYS A 143 -15.00 2.40 -9.33
C LYS A 143 -13.99 3.34 -8.70
N LEU A 144 -13.47 2.96 -7.53
CA LEU A 144 -12.48 3.75 -6.79
C LEU A 144 -11.17 3.83 -7.59
N LEU A 145 -10.74 2.71 -8.17
CA LEU A 145 -9.52 2.67 -8.97
C LEU A 145 -9.68 3.42 -10.30
N ALA A 146 -10.89 3.44 -10.87
CA ALA A 146 -11.17 4.16 -12.11
C ALA A 146 -11.03 5.68 -11.95
N GLU A 147 -11.01 6.21 -10.74
CA GLU A 147 -10.81 7.65 -10.48
C GLU A 147 -9.42 8.13 -10.91
N ALA A 148 -8.47 7.23 -11.16
CA ALA A 148 -7.13 7.56 -11.67
C ALA A 148 -7.10 7.87 -13.17
N ASN A 149 -8.20 7.66 -13.86
CA ASN A 149 -8.29 7.87 -15.32
C ASN A 149 -8.58 9.34 -15.67
#